data_083135ad998141fb318a9592d92b8d10
#
_entry.id   083135ad998141fb318a9592d92b8d10
#
_cell.length_a   1.000
_cell.length_b   1.000
_cell.length_c   1.000
_cell.angle_alpha   90.00
_cell.angle_beta   90.00
_cell.angle_gamma   90.00
#
_symmetry.space_group_name_H-M   'P 1'
#
loop_
_entity.id
_entity.type
_entity.pdbx_description
1 polymer ?
#
loop_
_entity_poly.entity_id
_entity_poly.type
_entity_poly.pdbx_seq_one_letter_code
_entity_poly.pdbx_strand_id
1 'polypeptide(L)'
;MALLRFDKVSFAYPDAGKRALDQVSFSMEEGEYIVVCGESGCGKTTLLRQAKPEITPAGAGDGTVYYREQPLSEVPELTSAMEIGYVQQNPDNQIVTDYVWHELAFGLENMALPTSVIQRKVSEMASFFGMEEWFRKKTSELSGGQKQMLNLASIMAMNPKLLILDEPTSMLDPLAARNLLDTVARINRELGVAVLLCEHRLEDVFQRADRVLLMKQGAVLADDTPENLTFTLQKDPTASRIYLGLPGAARIFGELQQKGVCPTNKKLPLSIRDARHVLKELDLPFEKVKAEPEKRTEAAKSNKEKPALEGKELWFRYDEKGKDILRGLNLSVQRGELLALLGGNGAGKSTLLRILCGLKKPFRGKVKKDKEMRLAMLPQSPQALFVYDSVWEDLLDAAKQGRGARFVDKVQGNAEAAAERAREVAAKLELTDKLTSHPFDLSGGELQRAAIGKLLLQDADILLLDEPTKGLDAYLKQELAGILKKLTEEGITMLMVTHDLEFAASYADRCALLFDGRITSEEEPHAFFTGNRFYTTTAGLIAEGYLPGAITCGEVIAGCEKAYAKKM
;
A
#
# COMPACT_ATOMS: atom_id res chain seq x y z
N MET A 1 -9.65 -22.48 25.62
CA MET A 1 -10.63 -21.43 25.97
C MET A 1 -10.39 -20.25 25.08
N ALA A 2 -11.40 -19.78 24.35
CA ALA A 2 -11.20 -18.67 23.43
C ALA A 2 -10.81 -17.40 24.19
N LEU A 3 -9.76 -16.71 23.74
CA LEU A 3 -9.36 -15.41 24.25
C LEU A 3 -10.35 -14.33 23.83
N LEU A 4 -10.72 -14.34 22.54
CA LEU A 4 -11.67 -13.40 21.93
C LEU A 4 -12.71 -14.21 21.14
N ARG A 5 -14.01 -13.89 21.28
CA ARG A 5 -15.08 -14.54 20.52
C ARG A 5 -16.13 -13.53 20.10
N PHE A 6 -16.42 -13.53 18.83
CA PHE A 6 -17.55 -12.81 18.22
C PHE A 6 -18.72 -13.77 18.06
N ASP A 7 -19.90 -13.38 18.49
CA ASP A 7 -21.12 -14.16 18.38
C ASP A 7 -22.21 -13.36 17.69
N LYS A 8 -22.39 -13.62 16.40
CA LYS A 8 -23.37 -12.99 15.51
C LYS A 8 -23.36 -11.44 15.56
N VAL A 9 -22.17 -10.86 15.61
CA VAL A 9 -22.00 -9.41 15.72
C VAL A 9 -22.39 -8.74 14.41
N SER A 10 -23.37 -7.83 14.51
CA SER A 10 -23.80 -6.95 13.41
C SER A 10 -23.66 -5.51 13.84
N PHE A 11 -23.29 -4.62 12.90
CA PHE A 11 -23.12 -3.20 13.20
C PHE A 11 -23.44 -2.33 11.99
N ALA A 12 -24.13 -1.20 12.22
CA ALA A 12 -24.39 -0.18 11.23
C ALA A 12 -24.02 1.19 11.79
N TYR A 13 -23.33 2.00 10.99
CA TYR A 13 -23.11 3.42 11.31
C TYR A 13 -24.41 4.22 11.22
N PRO A 14 -24.52 5.34 11.97
CA PRO A 14 -25.66 6.26 11.80
C PRO A 14 -25.78 6.68 10.33
N ASP A 15 -27.00 6.76 9.83
CA ASP A 15 -27.34 7.18 8.46
C ASP A 15 -26.74 6.30 7.34
N ALA A 16 -26.10 5.18 7.66
CA ALA A 16 -25.59 4.24 6.68
C ALA A 16 -26.73 3.35 6.15
N GLY A 17 -26.95 3.35 4.84
CA GLY A 17 -27.95 2.49 4.19
C GLY A 17 -27.62 0.99 4.20
N LYS A 18 -26.43 0.60 4.70
CA LYS A 18 -25.95 -0.78 4.77
C LYS A 18 -25.26 -1.06 6.10
N ARG A 19 -25.33 -2.32 6.56
CA ARG A 19 -24.54 -2.78 7.70
C ARG A 19 -23.05 -2.84 7.34
N ALA A 20 -22.21 -2.36 8.26
CA ALA A 20 -20.76 -2.49 8.15
C ALA A 20 -20.27 -3.87 8.59
N LEU A 21 -21.01 -4.51 9.55
CA LEU A 21 -20.83 -5.90 9.95
C LEU A 21 -22.19 -6.59 9.91
N ASP A 22 -22.22 -7.84 9.42
CA ASP A 22 -23.44 -8.64 9.33
C ASP A 22 -23.19 -10.07 9.84
N GLN A 23 -23.73 -10.36 11.03
CA GLN A 23 -23.69 -11.66 11.72
C GLN A 23 -22.29 -12.31 11.80
N VAL A 24 -21.27 -11.51 12.05
CA VAL A 24 -19.89 -11.98 12.17
C VAL A 24 -19.74 -12.88 13.39
N SER A 25 -19.23 -14.09 13.16
CA SER A 25 -18.93 -15.07 14.22
C SER A 25 -17.58 -15.72 13.95
N PHE A 26 -16.68 -15.66 14.92
CA PHE A 26 -15.41 -16.39 14.94
C PHE A 26 -14.86 -16.42 16.38
N SER A 27 -13.88 -17.27 16.63
CA SER A 27 -13.16 -17.32 17.89
C SER A 27 -11.65 -17.26 17.65
N MET A 28 -10.92 -16.76 18.64
CA MET A 28 -9.47 -16.66 18.65
C MET A 28 -8.92 -17.23 19.94
N GLU A 29 -7.93 -18.09 19.86
CA GLU A 29 -7.25 -18.69 21.01
C GLU A 29 -6.09 -17.83 21.53
N GLU A 30 -5.59 -18.11 22.74
CA GLU A 30 -4.40 -17.45 23.27
C GLU A 30 -3.17 -17.76 22.38
N GLY A 31 -2.37 -16.73 22.08
CA GLY A 31 -1.16 -16.86 21.27
C GLY A 31 -1.40 -17.08 19.77
N GLU A 32 -2.65 -17.13 19.31
CA GLU A 32 -2.97 -17.29 17.89
C GLU A 32 -2.67 -16.03 17.09
N TYR A 33 -2.19 -16.18 15.85
CA TYR A 33 -1.95 -15.09 14.90
C TYR A 33 -3.00 -15.14 13.78
N ILE A 34 -4.01 -14.27 13.85
CA ILE A 34 -5.08 -14.18 12.85
C ILE A 34 -4.88 -12.94 11.97
N VAL A 35 -4.95 -13.14 10.64
CA VAL A 35 -4.97 -12.06 9.66
C VAL A 35 -6.39 -11.86 9.14
N VAL A 36 -6.88 -10.62 9.20
CA VAL A 36 -8.16 -10.22 8.61
C VAL A 36 -7.89 -9.58 7.26
N CYS A 37 -8.44 -10.15 6.19
CA CYS A 37 -8.30 -9.64 4.84
C CYS A 37 -9.65 -9.47 4.13
N GLY A 38 -9.67 -8.74 3.02
CA GLY A 38 -10.87 -8.47 2.23
C GLY A 38 -10.77 -7.14 1.49
N GLU A 39 -11.74 -6.86 0.65
CA GLU A 39 -11.82 -5.63 -0.15
C GLU A 39 -11.84 -4.37 0.74
N SER A 40 -11.43 -3.23 0.19
CA SER A 40 -11.59 -1.94 0.88
C SER A 40 -13.07 -1.68 1.17
N GLY A 41 -13.38 -1.20 2.38
CA GLY A 41 -14.76 -0.92 2.79
C GLY A 41 -15.59 -2.15 3.18
N CYS A 42 -15.05 -3.37 3.23
CA CYS A 42 -15.80 -4.58 3.63
C CYS A 42 -16.02 -4.73 5.15
N GLY A 43 -15.58 -3.77 5.99
CA GLY A 43 -15.85 -3.77 7.43
C GLY A 43 -14.67 -4.19 8.34
N LYS A 44 -13.45 -4.39 7.82
CA LYS A 44 -12.27 -4.84 8.60
C LYS A 44 -11.96 -3.95 9.82
N THR A 45 -11.76 -2.66 9.60
CA THR A 45 -11.51 -1.69 10.69
C THR A 45 -12.66 -1.67 11.70
N THR A 46 -13.91 -1.76 11.22
CA THR A 46 -15.09 -1.83 12.10
C THR A 46 -15.07 -3.09 12.97
N LEU A 47 -14.71 -4.25 12.38
CA LEU A 47 -14.53 -5.50 13.11
C LEU A 47 -13.48 -5.36 14.23
N LEU A 48 -12.30 -4.83 13.89
CA LEU A 48 -11.23 -4.65 14.88
C LEU A 48 -11.64 -3.71 16.02
N ARG A 49 -12.35 -2.63 15.71
CA ARG A 49 -12.83 -1.67 16.73
C ARG A 49 -13.90 -2.25 17.65
N GLN A 50 -14.70 -3.23 17.19
CA GLN A 50 -15.64 -3.93 18.07
C GLN A 50 -14.94 -4.76 19.15
N ALA A 51 -13.68 -5.13 18.95
CA ALA A 51 -12.89 -5.85 19.96
C ALA A 51 -12.24 -4.94 21.03
N LYS A 52 -12.42 -3.59 20.94
CA LYS A 52 -11.85 -2.61 21.86
C LYS A 52 -12.92 -1.59 22.28
N PRO A 53 -13.51 -1.73 23.47
CA PRO A 53 -14.65 -0.91 23.91
C PRO A 53 -14.42 0.60 23.80
N GLU A 54 -13.21 1.07 24.14
CA GLU A 54 -12.88 2.49 24.22
C GLU A 54 -12.88 3.20 22.85
N ILE A 55 -12.82 2.43 21.76
CA ILE A 55 -12.81 2.95 20.39
C ILE A 55 -13.92 2.35 19.52
N THR A 56 -14.86 1.65 20.12
CA THR A 56 -16.05 1.14 19.41
C THR A 56 -16.83 2.33 18.83
N PRO A 57 -17.10 2.34 17.53
CA PRO A 57 -17.79 3.47 16.91
C PRO A 57 -19.24 3.57 17.38
N ALA A 58 -19.79 4.77 17.37
CA ALA A 58 -21.21 4.98 17.63
C ALA A 58 -22.05 4.42 16.47
N GLY A 59 -23.14 3.71 16.78
CA GLY A 59 -24.05 3.11 15.79
C GLY A 59 -25.00 2.11 16.40
N ALA A 60 -25.78 1.44 15.54
CA ALA A 60 -26.69 0.37 15.94
C ALA A 60 -25.96 -0.98 15.81
N GLY A 61 -25.87 -1.73 16.91
CA GLY A 61 -25.23 -3.03 16.95
C GLY A 61 -26.13 -4.13 17.52
N ASP A 62 -25.86 -5.38 17.14
CA ASP A 62 -26.49 -6.59 17.65
C ASP A 62 -25.43 -7.70 17.77
N GLY A 63 -25.71 -8.73 18.58
CA GLY A 63 -24.73 -9.77 18.90
C GLY A 63 -23.82 -9.38 20.07
N THR A 64 -22.84 -10.23 20.40
CA THR A 64 -21.97 -10.03 21.57
C THR A 64 -20.53 -10.39 21.26
N VAL A 65 -19.59 -9.54 21.69
CA VAL A 65 -18.16 -9.85 21.72
C VAL A 65 -17.79 -10.30 23.13
N TYR A 66 -17.06 -11.40 23.23
CA TYR A 66 -16.58 -11.95 24.50
C TYR A 66 -15.06 -11.88 24.57
N TYR A 67 -14.54 -11.48 25.73
CA TYR A 67 -13.13 -11.57 26.08
C TYR A 67 -12.99 -12.53 27.27
N ARG A 68 -12.23 -13.62 27.11
CA ARG A 68 -12.12 -14.71 28.10
C ARG A 68 -13.49 -15.18 28.61
N GLU A 69 -14.42 -15.47 27.70
CA GLU A 69 -15.80 -15.91 27.94
C GLU A 69 -16.69 -14.91 28.69
N GLN A 70 -16.19 -13.71 29.04
CA GLN A 70 -16.98 -12.64 29.61
C GLN A 70 -17.41 -11.67 28.51
N PRO A 71 -18.67 -11.20 28.48
CA PRO A 71 -19.08 -10.14 27.54
C PRO A 71 -18.17 -8.94 27.66
N LEU A 72 -17.66 -8.44 26.52
CA LEU A 72 -16.67 -7.37 26.49
C LEU A 72 -17.19 -6.07 27.14
N SER A 73 -18.49 -5.83 27.08
CA SER A 73 -19.17 -4.71 27.77
C SER A 73 -19.11 -4.77 29.30
N GLU A 74 -18.85 -5.96 29.87
CA GLU A 74 -18.74 -6.19 31.32
C GLU A 74 -17.30 -6.27 31.80
N VAL A 75 -16.33 -6.28 30.88
CA VAL A 75 -14.90 -6.29 31.21
C VAL A 75 -14.52 -4.93 31.81
N PRO A 76 -13.85 -4.90 32.99
CA PRO A 76 -13.41 -3.65 33.59
C PRO A 76 -12.54 -2.84 32.62
N GLU A 77 -12.77 -1.52 32.54
CA GLU A 77 -12.06 -0.62 31.63
C GLU A 77 -10.53 -0.73 31.78
N LEU A 78 -10.02 -0.81 33.00
CA LEU A 78 -8.61 -1.00 33.27
C LEU A 78 -8.07 -2.32 32.67
N THR A 79 -8.84 -3.40 32.76
CA THR A 79 -8.47 -4.71 32.16
C THR A 79 -8.44 -4.61 30.66
N SER A 80 -9.46 -4.00 30.03
CA SER A 80 -9.49 -3.77 28.60
C SER A 80 -8.30 -2.90 28.14
N ALA A 81 -8.03 -1.81 28.86
CA ALA A 81 -6.91 -0.91 28.55
C ALA A 81 -5.54 -1.60 28.62
N MET A 82 -5.36 -2.51 29.58
CA MET A 82 -4.08 -3.21 29.78
C MET A 82 -3.93 -4.43 28.87
N GLU A 83 -4.96 -5.26 28.77
CA GLU A 83 -4.84 -6.58 28.14
C GLU A 83 -5.15 -6.57 26.65
N ILE A 84 -5.88 -5.56 26.13
CA ILE A 84 -6.23 -5.44 24.71
C ILE A 84 -5.53 -4.21 24.13
N GLY A 85 -4.38 -4.43 23.49
CA GLY A 85 -3.64 -3.37 22.80
C GLY A 85 -4.20 -3.11 21.41
N TYR A 86 -4.26 -1.83 20.99
CA TYR A 86 -4.71 -1.43 19.66
C TYR A 86 -3.71 -0.49 18.99
N VAL A 87 -3.23 -0.86 17.81
CA VAL A 87 -2.32 -0.03 16.98
C VAL A 87 -3.11 0.50 15.79
N GLN A 88 -3.16 1.83 15.67
CA GLN A 88 -3.89 2.51 14.60
C GLN A 88 -3.11 2.54 13.29
N GLN A 89 -3.84 2.71 12.18
CA GLN A 89 -3.29 2.86 10.84
C GLN A 89 -2.37 4.08 10.72
N ASN A 90 -2.78 5.24 11.25
CA ASN A 90 -1.96 6.46 11.25
C ASN A 90 -1.28 6.63 12.61
N PRO A 91 0.06 6.51 12.68
CA PRO A 91 0.78 6.65 13.95
C PRO A 91 0.66 8.03 14.59
N ASP A 92 0.50 9.09 13.80
CA ASP A 92 0.39 10.45 14.33
C ASP A 92 -0.91 10.67 15.12
N ASN A 93 -1.96 9.88 14.87
CA ASN A 93 -3.21 9.97 15.62
C ASN A 93 -3.14 9.30 17.00
N GLN A 94 -2.09 8.53 17.28
CA GLN A 94 -1.94 7.75 18.51
C GLN A 94 -0.87 8.33 19.45
N ILE A 95 0.15 8.99 18.91
CA ILE A 95 1.21 9.63 19.71
C ILE A 95 0.66 10.86 20.42
N VAL A 96 0.83 10.92 21.74
CA VAL A 96 0.29 11.97 22.60
C VAL A 96 1.38 12.91 23.13
N THR A 97 2.60 12.39 23.35
CA THR A 97 3.66 13.15 24.02
C THR A 97 4.73 13.65 23.04
N ASP A 98 5.50 14.67 23.48
CA ASP A 98 6.53 15.30 22.65
C ASP A 98 7.84 14.50 22.56
N TYR A 99 8.10 13.55 23.46
CA TYR A 99 9.35 12.81 23.55
C TYR A 99 9.14 11.30 23.55
N VAL A 100 10.03 10.56 22.91
CA VAL A 100 9.98 9.11 22.79
C VAL A 100 9.91 8.41 24.14
N TRP A 101 10.80 8.76 25.08
CA TRP A 101 10.82 8.15 26.41
C TRP A 101 9.52 8.41 27.20
N HIS A 102 8.90 9.55 27.00
CA HIS A 102 7.65 9.91 27.66
C HIS A 102 6.47 9.15 27.05
N GLU A 103 6.45 8.99 25.73
CA GLU A 103 5.42 8.17 25.06
C GLU A 103 5.44 6.72 25.54
N LEU A 104 6.63 6.12 25.74
CA LEU A 104 6.77 4.79 26.33
C LEU A 104 6.28 4.73 27.79
N ALA A 105 6.39 5.82 28.55
CA ALA A 105 5.97 5.89 29.94
C ALA A 105 4.48 6.22 30.10
N PHE A 106 3.88 6.92 29.14
CA PHE A 106 2.58 7.55 29.26
C PHE A 106 1.46 6.60 29.73
N GLY A 107 1.32 5.42 29.12
CA GLY A 107 0.32 4.43 29.54
C GLY A 107 0.57 3.91 30.97
N LEU A 108 1.83 3.73 31.34
CA LEU A 108 2.23 3.26 32.67
C LEU A 108 2.02 4.30 33.77
N GLU A 109 2.20 5.58 33.43
CA GLU A 109 1.93 6.72 34.33
C GLU A 109 0.43 6.85 34.60
N ASN A 110 -0.40 6.69 33.57
CA ASN A 110 -1.86 6.71 33.72
C ASN A 110 -2.39 5.56 34.60
N MET A 111 -1.65 4.46 34.69
CA MET A 111 -1.93 3.36 35.63
C MET A 111 -1.42 3.62 37.04
N ALA A 112 -0.86 4.77 37.31
CA ALA A 112 -0.27 5.15 38.59
C ALA A 112 0.78 4.15 39.13
N LEU A 113 1.57 3.52 38.24
CA LEU A 113 2.63 2.59 38.62
C LEU A 113 3.78 3.32 39.33
N PRO A 114 4.49 2.66 40.26
CA PRO A 114 5.66 3.22 40.87
C PRO A 114 6.74 3.59 39.84
N THR A 115 7.41 4.73 40.03
CA THR A 115 8.45 5.25 39.10
C THR A 115 9.53 4.21 38.80
N SER A 116 9.97 3.42 39.77
CA SER A 116 10.96 2.35 39.56
C SER A 116 10.47 1.25 38.62
N VAL A 117 9.17 0.95 38.63
CA VAL A 117 8.54 -0.03 37.72
C VAL A 117 8.46 0.56 36.33
N ILE A 118 8.03 1.84 36.21
CA ILE A 118 7.97 2.55 34.93
C ILE A 118 9.36 2.60 34.28
N GLN A 119 10.39 3.02 35.02
CA GLN A 119 11.76 3.10 34.51
C GLN A 119 12.25 1.76 33.98
N ARG A 120 12.00 0.67 34.71
CA ARG A 120 12.38 -0.69 34.27
C ARG A 120 11.69 -1.08 32.99
N LYS A 121 10.34 -0.93 32.91
CA LYS A 121 9.55 -1.30 31.74
C LYS A 121 9.90 -0.46 30.50
N VAL A 122 10.07 0.85 30.67
CA VAL A 122 10.48 1.75 29.60
C VAL A 122 11.87 1.37 29.05
N SER A 123 12.83 1.07 29.93
CA SER A 123 14.17 0.64 29.52
C SER A 123 14.16 -0.70 28.79
N GLU A 124 13.34 -1.65 29.28
CA GLU A 124 13.13 -2.95 28.65
C GLU A 124 12.55 -2.79 27.22
N MET A 125 11.51 -1.99 27.08
CA MET A 125 10.89 -1.72 25.77
C MET A 125 11.84 -0.99 24.83
N ALA A 126 12.53 0.04 25.31
CA ALA A 126 13.51 0.76 24.51
C ALA A 126 14.59 -0.17 23.96
N SER A 127 15.07 -1.10 24.77
CA SER A 127 16.08 -2.08 24.35
C SER A 127 15.51 -3.15 23.42
N PHE A 128 14.33 -3.72 23.73
CA PHE A 128 13.71 -4.74 22.89
C PHE A 128 13.40 -4.25 21.46
N PHE A 129 13.00 -2.98 21.34
CA PHE A 129 12.65 -2.36 20.08
C PHE A 129 13.82 -1.59 19.42
N GLY A 130 15.01 -1.58 20.01
CA GLY A 130 16.21 -0.92 19.46
C GLY A 130 16.07 0.60 19.37
N MET A 131 15.55 1.25 20.42
CA MET A 131 15.23 2.68 20.42
C MET A 131 16.32 3.55 21.08
N GLU A 132 17.46 2.97 21.50
CA GLU A 132 18.47 3.65 22.30
C GLU A 132 19.01 4.92 21.64
N GLU A 133 19.23 4.92 20.32
CA GLU A 133 19.78 6.06 19.58
C GLU A 133 18.82 7.26 19.49
N TRP A 134 17.52 7.00 19.55
CA TRP A 134 16.49 8.02 19.40
C TRP A 134 15.56 8.15 20.62
N PHE A 135 15.89 7.49 21.72
CA PHE A 135 15.14 7.49 22.98
C PHE A 135 14.84 8.88 23.53
N ARG A 136 15.77 9.82 23.34
CA ARG A 136 15.66 11.23 23.83
C ARG A 136 15.19 12.21 22.76
N LYS A 137 14.91 11.77 21.55
CA LYS A 137 14.42 12.61 20.47
C LYS A 137 12.96 13.03 20.70
N LYS A 138 12.57 14.11 20.02
CA LYS A 138 11.16 14.47 19.92
C LYS A 138 10.44 13.50 18.97
N THR A 139 9.19 13.21 19.27
CA THR A 139 8.33 12.36 18.42
C THR A 139 8.13 12.93 17.01
N SER A 140 8.12 14.26 16.90
CA SER A 140 8.06 14.98 15.61
C SER A 140 9.29 14.79 14.71
N GLU A 141 10.44 14.36 15.26
CA GLU A 141 11.68 14.12 14.49
C GLU A 141 11.76 12.69 13.94
N LEU A 142 10.81 11.82 14.31
CA LEU A 142 10.80 10.41 13.93
C LEU A 142 10.27 10.22 12.51
N SER A 143 10.84 9.22 11.82
CA SER A 143 10.24 8.71 10.57
C SER A 143 8.93 7.98 10.85
N GLY A 144 8.08 7.80 9.83
CA GLY A 144 6.82 7.06 9.97
C GLY A 144 7.01 5.65 10.53
N GLY A 145 8.05 4.93 10.11
CA GLY A 145 8.38 3.61 10.66
C GLY A 145 8.80 3.64 12.12
N GLN A 146 9.57 4.66 12.54
CA GLN A 146 9.94 4.84 13.95
C GLN A 146 8.72 5.21 14.81
N LYS A 147 7.81 6.05 14.32
CA LYS A 147 6.55 6.38 15.01
C LYS A 147 5.68 5.15 15.20
N GLN A 148 5.52 4.32 14.18
CA GLN A 148 4.72 3.09 14.28
C GLN A 148 5.36 2.08 15.24
N MET A 149 6.70 1.97 15.22
CA MET A 149 7.43 1.13 16.18
C MET A 149 7.28 1.66 17.62
N LEU A 150 7.26 2.99 17.80
CA LEU A 150 7.02 3.62 19.10
C LEU A 150 5.61 3.32 19.62
N ASN A 151 4.58 3.44 18.78
CA ASN A 151 3.21 3.07 19.14
C ASN A 151 3.08 1.60 19.57
N LEU A 152 3.71 0.71 18.83
CA LEU A 152 3.74 -0.70 19.20
C LEU A 152 4.45 -0.91 20.54
N ALA A 153 5.58 -0.25 20.76
CA ALA A 153 6.36 -0.39 22.00
C ALA A 153 5.63 0.18 23.24
N SER A 154 4.93 1.33 23.11
CA SER A 154 4.16 1.92 24.21
C SER A 154 2.98 1.03 24.61
N ILE A 155 2.32 0.37 23.65
CA ILE A 155 1.29 -0.63 23.95
C ILE A 155 1.91 -1.86 24.62
N MET A 156 3.01 -2.37 24.09
CA MET A 156 3.69 -3.55 24.65
C MET A 156 4.21 -3.33 26.07
N ALA A 157 4.51 -2.09 26.47
CA ALA A 157 4.89 -1.74 27.84
C ALA A 157 3.80 -2.10 28.87
N MET A 158 2.54 -2.16 28.47
CA MET A 158 1.41 -2.56 29.31
C MET A 158 1.26 -4.08 29.46
N ASN A 159 2.03 -4.90 28.70
CA ASN A 159 1.96 -6.37 28.64
C ASN A 159 0.59 -6.91 28.17
N PRO A 160 0.10 -6.51 27.00
CA PRO A 160 -1.19 -6.97 26.50
C PRO A 160 -1.20 -8.50 26.27
N LYS A 161 -2.40 -9.08 26.32
CA LYS A 161 -2.66 -10.48 25.95
C LYS A 161 -3.12 -10.60 24.51
N LEU A 162 -3.79 -9.56 24.03
CA LEU A 162 -4.27 -9.43 22.66
C LEU A 162 -3.71 -8.13 22.05
N LEU A 163 -3.10 -8.22 20.89
CA LEU A 163 -2.63 -7.11 20.11
C LEU A 163 -3.45 -7.02 18.82
N ILE A 164 -4.17 -5.93 18.67
CA ILE A 164 -4.98 -5.62 17.49
C ILE A 164 -4.21 -4.56 16.66
N LEU A 165 -4.02 -4.83 15.35
CA LEU A 165 -3.32 -3.92 14.46
C LEU A 165 -4.17 -3.64 13.22
N ASP A 166 -4.50 -2.37 13.02
CA ASP A 166 -5.32 -1.91 11.90
C ASP A 166 -4.44 -1.30 10.81
N GLU A 167 -4.13 -2.07 9.78
CA GLU A 167 -3.27 -1.70 8.64
C GLU A 167 -1.96 -0.99 9.04
N PRO A 168 -1.18 -1.54 9.98
CA PRO A 168 -0.05 -0.85 10.59
C PRO A 168 1.08 -0.56 9.59
N THR A 169 1.10 -1.20 8.41
CA THR A 169 2.14 -1.02 7.40
C THR A 169 1.76 -0.06 6.27
N SER A 170 0.52 0.42 6.21
CA SER A 170 -0.01 1.23 5.11
C SER A 170 0.77 2.53 4.83
N MET A 171 1.37 3.11 5.88
CA MET A 171 2.16 4.34 5.81
C MET A 171 3.67 4.11 5.67
N LEU A 172 4.12 2.85 5.68
CA LEU A 172 5.53 2.47 5.76
C LEU A 172 6.13 2.13 4.38
N ASP A 173 7.44 2.34 4.25
CA ASP A 173 8.17 1.73 3.13
C ASP A 173 8.31 0.21 3.31
N PRO A 174 8.64 -0.54 2.27
CA PRO A 174 8.71 -2.00 2.33
C PRO A 174 9.66 -2.56 3.41
N LEU A 175 10.78 -1.87 3.68
CA LEU A 175 11.74 -2.31 4.70
C LEU A 175 11.21 -2.07 6.11
N ALA A 176 10.67 -0.87 6.37
CA ALA A 176 10.06 -0.55 7.66
C ALA A 176 8.82 -1.42 7.93
N ALA A 177 7.98 -1.67 6.91
CA ALA A 177 6.84 -2.57 6.99
C ALA A 177 7.26 -4.00 7.39
N ARG A 178 8.27 -4.54 6.71
CA ARG A 178 8.80 -5.87 7.02
C ARG A 178 9.37 -5.94 8.44
N ASN A 179 10.15 -4.95 8.85
CA ASN A 179 10.70 -4.89 10.21
C ASN A 179 9.61 -4.83 11.29
N LEU A 180 8.53 -4.08 11.05
CA LEU A 180 7.38 -4.03 11.96
C LEU A 180 6.70 -5.41 12.06
N LEU A 181 6.38 -6.03 10.93
CA LEU A 181 5.72 -7.34 10.89
C LEU A 181 6.60 -8.46 11.50
N ASP A 182 7.92 -8.41 11.27
CA ASP A 182 8.87 -9.35 11.91
C ASP A 182 8.89 -9.16 13.43
N THR A 183 8.82 -7.90 13.90
CA THR A 183 8.73 -7.59 15.33
C THR A 183 7.42 -8.10 15.92
N VAL A 184 6.28 -7.90 15.26
CA VAL A 184 4.97 -8.43 15.69
C VAL A 184 4.99 -9.96 15.73
N ALA A 185 5.55 -10.61 14.72
CA ALA A 185 5.68 -12.08 14.70
C ALA A 185 6.62 -12.60 15.81
N ARG A 186 7.66 -11.84 16.18
CA ARG A 186 8.54 -12.14 17.32
C ARG A 186 7.79 -12.01 18.64
N ILE A 187 7.01 -10.94 18.83
CA ILE A 187 6.16 -10.73 20.01
C ILE A 187 5.18 -11.90 20.18
N ASN A 188 4.50 -12.31 19.11
CA ASN A 188 3.59 -13.44 19.15
C ASN A 188 4.31 -14.72 19.56
N ARG A 189 5.40 -15.09 18.91
CA ARG A 189 6.10 -16.37 19.14
C ARG A 189 6.87 -16.42 20.45
N GLU A 190 7.51 -15.32 20.88
CA GLU A 190 8.38 -15.30 22.06
C GLU A 190 7.60 -14.96 23.34
N LEU A 191 6.59 -14.09 23.24
CA LEU A 191 5.82 -13.62 24.38
C LEU A 191 4.42 -14.24 24.48
N GLY A 192 3.99 -15.02 23.49
CA GLY A 192 2.68 -15.67 23.45
C GLY A 192 1.50 -14.69 23.34
N VAL A 193 1.74 -13.47 22.88
CA VAL A 193 0.68 -12.47 22.68
C VAL A 193 -0.15 -12.85 21.47
N ALA A 194 -1.47 -12.94 21.62
CA ALA A 194 -2.37 -13.17 20.49
C ALA A 194 -2.40 -11.93 19.56
N VAL A 195 -2.43 -12.15 18.24
CA VAL A 195 -2.36 -11.07 17.26
C VAL A 195 -3.56 -11.13 16.31
N LEU A 196 -4.35 -10.05 16.25
CA LEU A 196 -5.41 -9.85 15.28
C LEU A 196 -5.01 -8.70 14.36
N LEU A 197 -4.55 -9.02 13.16
CA LEU A 197 -3.96 -8.07 12.21
C LEU A 197 -4.83 -7.89 10.98
N CYS A 198 -5.18 -6.65 10.65
CA CYS A 198 -5.74 -6.29 9.35
C CYS A 198 -4.64 -5.79 8.43
N GLU A 199 -4.53 -6.35 7.22
CA GLU A 199 -3.57 -5.92 6.21
C GLU A 199 -4.09 -6.11 4.78
N HIS A 200 -3.61 -5.23 3.88
CA HIS A 200 -3.85 -5.35 2.44
C HIS A 200 -2.72 -6.07 1.70
N ARG A 201 -1.50 -6.01 2.23
CA ARG A 201 -0.33 -6.68 1.65
C ARG A 201 -0.22 -8.09 2.18
N LEU A 202 -0.97 -9.01 1.61
CA LEU A 202 -1.06 -10.39 2.09
C LEU A 202 0.26 -11.17 1.93
N GLU A 203 1.12 -10.75 1.01
CA GLU A 203 2.44 -11.35 0.75
C GLU A 203 3.31 -11.41 2.00
N ASP A 204 3.31 -10.33 2.78
CA ASP A 204 4.16 -10.24 3.96
C ASP A 204 3.55 -10.89 5.21
N VAL A 205 2.24 -11.12 5.25
CA VAL A 205 1.52 -11.57 6.46
C VAL A 205 1.05 -13.03 6.40
N PHE A 206 0.73 -13.57 5.22
CA PHE A 206 0.22 -14.95 5.09
C PHE A 206 1.17 -16.01 5.64
N GLN A 207 2.48 -15.81 5.48
CA GLN A 207 3.49 -16.75 6.00
C GLN A 207 3.60 -16.75 7.53
N ARG A 208 3.03 -15.76 8.20
CA ARG A 208 3.08 -15.58 9.65
C ARG A 208 1.77 -15.95 10.34
N ALA A 209 0.68 -16.02 9.58
CA ALA A 209 -0.65 -16.27 10.11
C ALA A 209 -0.90 -17.76 10.38
N ASP A 210 -1.49 -18.07 11.52
CA ASP A 210 -2.06 -19.39 11.79
C ASP A 210 -3.39 -19.56 11.05
N ARG A 211 -4.20 -18.49 11.02
CA ARG A 211 -5.50 -18.43 10.35
C ARG A 211 -5.73 -17.10 9.66
N VAL A 212 -6.58 -17.12 8.65
CA VAL A 212 -6.99 -15.95 7.88
C VAL A 212 -8.51 -15.86 7.86
N LEU A 213 -9.04 -14.72 8.31
CA LEU A 213 -10.45 -14.37 8.18
C LEU A 213 -10.64 -13.54 6.90
N LEU A 214 -11.34 -14.08 5.93
CA LEU A 214 -11.71 -13.38 4.73
C LEU A 214 -13.05 -12.69 4.90
N MET A 215 -13.07 -11.37 4.82
CA MET A 215 -14.28 -10.57 4.90
C MET A 215 -14.78 -10.11 3.54
N LYS A 216 -16.10 -10.16 3.35
CA LYS A 216 -16.79 -9.60 2.17
C LYS A 216 -18.12 -9.00 2.61
N GLN A 217 -18.36 -7.73 2.27
CA GLN A 217 -19.62 -7.03 2.53
C GLN A 217 -20.13 -7.15 3.98
N GLY A 218 -19.22 -7.01 4.95
CA GLY A 218 -19.56 -7.05 6.38
C GLY A 218 -19.61 -8.44 7.00
N ALA A 219 -19.52 -9.52 6.23
CA ALA A 219 -19.58 -10.89 6.72
C ALA A 219 -18.22 -11.60 6.59
N VAL A 220 -17.97 -12.61 7.43
CA VAL A 220 -16.86 -13.55 7.27
C VAL A 220 -17.24 -14.58 6.21
N LEU A 221 -16.57 -14.52 5.06
CA LEU A 221 -16.78 -15.45 3.96
C LEU A 221 -16.03 -16.77 4.16
N ALA A 222 -14.83 -16.70 4.74
CA ALA A 222 -14.01 -17.87 5.04
C ALA A 222 -13.14 -17.61 6.27
N ASP A 223 -12.86 -18.68 7.01
CA ASP A 223 -12.01 -18.73 8.19
C ASP A 223 -11.21 -20.03 8.14
N ASP A 224 -9.95 -19.95 7.70
CA ASP A 224 -9.14 -21.13 7.42
C ASP A 224 -7.64 -20.80 7.48
N THR A 225 -6.80 -21.82 7.36
CA THR A 225 -5.34 -21.62 7.17
C THR A 225 -5.04 -20.89 5.87
N PRO A 226 -3.91 -20.15 5.80
CA PRO A 226 -3.53 -19.44 4.58
C PRO A 226 -3.49 -20.33 3.32
N GLU A 227 -3.01 -21.58 3.45
CA GLU A 227 -2.91 -22.53 2.34
C GLU A 227 -4.28 -22.98 1.83
N ASN A 228 -5.20 -23.32 2.75
CA ASN A 228 -6.54 -23.76 2.38
C ASN A 228 -7.35 -22.61 1.77
N LEU A 229 -7.21 -21.41 2.34
CA LEU A 229 -7.89 -20.22 1.82
C LEU A 229 -7.44 -19.91 0.38
N THR A 230 -6.13 -19.93 0.10
CA THR A 230 -5.62 -19.69 -1.26
C THR A 230 -6.18 -20.70 -2.25
N PHE A 231 -6.28 -21.98 -1.86
CA PHE A 231 -6.86 -23.02 -2.70
C PHE A 231 -8.37 -22.82 -2.94
N THR A 232 -9.10 -22.37 -1.93
CA THR A 232 -10.55 -22.08 -2.05
C THR A 232 -10.78 -20.87 -2.96
N LEU A 233 -10.03 -19.78 -2.75
CA LEU A 233 -10.13 -18.56 -3.56
C LEU A 233 -9.78 -18.79 -5.04
N GLN A 234 -8.84 -19.68 -5.33
CA GLN A 234 -8.46 -20.04 -6.68
C GLN A 234 -9.64 -20.64 -7.47
N LYS A 235 -10.54 -21.35 -6.81
CA LYS A 235 -11.69 -22.04 -7.43
C LYS A 235 -12.94 -21.17 -7.53
N ASP A 236 -12.99 -20.05 -6.83
CA ASP A 236 -14.15 -19.17 -6.79
C ASP A 236 -13.99 -17.99 -7.78
N PRO A 237 -14.70 -17.99 -8.91
CA PRO A 237 -14.66 -16.88 -9.86
C PRO A 237 -15.12 -15.54 -9.27
N THR A 238 -15.94 -15.57 -8.22
CA THR A 238 -16.46 -14.36 -7.56
C THR A 238 -15.44 -13.72 -6.61
N ALA A 239 -14.38 -14.45 -6.26
CA ALA A 239 -13.28 -14.00 -5.42
C ALA A 239 -12.08 -13.44 -6.20
N SER A 240 -12.24 -13.20 -7.51
CA SER A 240 -11.14 -12.76 -8.40
C SER A 240 -10.39 -11.53 -7.91
N ARG A 241 -11.10 -10.56 -7.31
CA ARG A 241 -10.50 -9.35 -6.74
C ARG A 241 -9.56 -9.65 -5.58
N ILE A 242 -9.99 -10.53 -4.69
CA ILE A 242 -9.21 -10.93 -3.50
C ILE A 242 -8.02 -11.80 -3.90
N TYR A 243 -8.21 -12.65 -4.91
CA TYR A 243 -7.15 -13.50 -5.48
C TYR A 243 -5.95 -12.68 -5.97
N LEU A 244 -6.17 -11.51 -6.54
CA LEU A 244 -5.10 -10.59 -6.96
C LEU A 244 -4.22 -10.11 -5.80
N GLY A 245 -4.75 -10.04 -4.58
CA GLY A 245 -4.02 -9.67 -3.37
C GLY A 245 -3.21 -10.79 -2.73
N LEU A 246 -3.35 -12.05 -3.20
CA LEU A 246 -2.61 -13.17 -2.68
C LEU A 246 -1.10 -13.07 -2.98
N PRO A 247 -0.25 -13.74 -2.17
CA PRO A 247 1.18 -13.82 -2.44
C PRO A 247 1.48 -14.24 -3.88
N GLY A 248 2.48 -13.60 -4.51
CA GLY A 248 2.87 -13.88 -5.89
C GLY A 248 3.18 -15.35 -6.13
N ALA A 249 3.80 -16.02 -5.15
CA ALA A 249 4.03 -17.46 -5.17
C ALA A 249 2.72 -18.24 -5.31
N ALA A 250 1.72 -17.95 -4.48
CA ALA A 250 0.42 -18.63 -4.52
C ALA A 250 -0.32 -18.41 -5.84
N ARG A 251 -0.27 -17.18 -6.38
CA ARG A 251 -0.88 -16.85 -7.68
C ARG A 251 -0.23 -17.62 -8.83
N ILE A 252 1.12 -17.61 -8.92
CA ILE A 252 1.86 -18.33 -9.95
C ILE A 252 1.50 -19.81 -9.93
N PHE A 253 1.62 -20.47 -8.78
CA PHE A 253 1.39 -21.92 -8.70
C PHE A 253 -0.10 -22.28 -8.74
N GLY A 254 -0.98 -21.39 -8.30
CA GLY A 254 -2.41 -21.55 -8.49
C GLY A 254 -2.80 -21.63 -9.96
N GLU A 255 -2.33 -20.71 -10.79
CA GLU A 255 -2.57 -20.74 -12.22
C GLU A 255 -1.89 -21.94 -12.90
N LEU A 256 -0.67 -22.30 -12.51
CA LEU A 256 0.02 -23.49 -13.03
C LEU A 256 -0.74 -24.79 -12.72
N GLN A 257 -1.41 -24.87 -11.56
CA GLN A 257 -2.29 -25.99 -11.22
C GLN A 257 -3.54 -26.02 -12.10
N GLN A 258 -4.20 -24.87 -12.33
CA GLN A 258 -5.36 -24.80 -13.24
C GLN A 258 -5.01 -25.21 -14.65
N LYS A 259 -3.82 -24.87 -15.13
CA LYS A 259 -3.32 -25.20 -16.47
C LYS A 259 -2.69 -26.60 -16.57
N GLY A 260 -2.71 -27.39 -15.50
CA GLY A 260 -2.22 -28.77 -15.47
C GLY A 260 -0.70 -28.91 -15.52
N VAL A 261 0.05 -27.82 -15.34
CA VAL A 261 1.53 -27.83 -15.30
C VAL A 261 2.03 -28.32 -13.94
N CYS A 262 1.31 -28.00 -12.88
CA CYS A 262 1.62 -28.41 -11.52
C CYS A 262 0.53 -29.35 -10.97
N PRO A 263 0.87 -30.40 -10.19
CA PRO A 263 -0.13 -31.30 -9.61
C PRO A 263 -1.09 -30.57 -8.67
N THR A 264 -2.39 -30.82 -8.83
CA THR A 264 -3.47 -30.16 -8.05
C THR A 264 -3.60 -30.65 -6.61
N ASN A 265 -2.90 -31.74 -6.25
CA ASN A 265 -2.90 -32.32 -4.90
C ASN A 265 -1.83 -31.74 -3.98
N LYS A 266 -1.00 -30.83 -4.47
CA LYS A 266 0.02 -30.16 -3.65
C LYS A 266 -0.52 -28.83 -3.08
N LYS A 267 -0.15 -28.53 -1.84
CA LYS A 267 -0.40 -27.22 -1.23
C LYS A 267 0.27 -26.13 -2.06
N LEU A 268 -0.38 -24.98 -2.16
CA LEU A 268 0.20 -23.80 -2.83
C LEU A 268 1.35 -23.23 -1.99
N PRO A 269 2.48 -22.89 -2.61
CA PRO A 269 3.56 -22.22 -1.89
C PRO A 269 3.14 -20.79 -1.51
N LEU A 270 3.44 -20.40 -0.29
CA LEU A 270 3.20 -19.03 0.20
C LEU A 270 4.48 -18.21 0.25
N SER A 271 5.64 -18.85 0.19
CA SER A 271 6.95 -18.19 0.25
C SER A 271 7.73 -18.36 -1.06
N ILE A 272 8.69 -17.45 -1.30
CA ILE A 272 9.66 -17.56 -2.40
C ILE A 272 10.46 -18.86 -2.30
N ARG A 273 10.85 -19.25 -1.08
CA ARG A 273 11.59 -20.49 -0.82
C ARG A 273 10.80 -21.72 -1.25
N ASP A 274 9.53 -21.79 -0.83
CA ASP A 274 8.67 -22.95 -1.14
C ASP A 274 8.34 -22.99 -2.63
N ALA A 275 8.10 -21.80 -3.24
CA ALA A 275 7.91 -21.66 -4.69
C ALA A 275 9.09 -22.19 -5.49
N ARG A 276 10.33 -21.82 -5.11
CA ARG A 276 11.55 -22.35 -5.74
C ARG A 276 11.70 -23.86 -5.55
N HIS A 277 11.30 -24.39 -4.39
CA HIS A 277 11.31 -25.84 -4.15
C HIS A 277 10.36 -26.56 -5.10
N VAL A 278 9.14 -26.03 -5.27
CA VAL A 278 8.16 -26.61 -6.22
C VAL A 278 8.67 -26.52 -7.66
N LEU A 279 9.28 -25.38 -8.09
CA LEU A 279 9.89 -25.28 -9.43
C LEU A 279 10.96 -26.33 -9.67
N LYS A 280 11.79 -26.59 -8.68
CA LYS A 280 12.82 -27.64 -8.75
C LYS A 280 12.22 -29.03 -8.90
N GLU A 281 11.15 -29.33 -8.17
CA GLU A 281 10.47 -30.63 -8.24
C GLU A 281 9.73 -30.87 -9.56
N LEU A 282 9.29 -29.80 -10.27
CA LEU A 282 8.66 -29.93 -11.58
C LEU A 282 9.61 -30.45 -12.66
N ASP A 283 10.93 -30.32 -12.44
CA ASP A 283 11.98 -30.81 -13.34
C ASP A 283 11.71 -30.45 -14.81
N LEU A 284 11.43 -29.16 -15.05
CA LEU A 284 11.12 -28.64 -16.39
C LEU A 284 12.41 -28.20 -17.10
N PRO A 285 12.48 -28.34 -18.45
CA PRO A 285 13.67 -27.98 -19.24
C PRO A 285 13.79 -26.45 -19.42
N PHE A 286 13.97 -25.70 -18.35
CA PHE A 286 14.05 -24.22 -18.34
C PHE A 286 15.18 -23.68 -19.20
N GLU A 287 16.31 -24.38 -19.34
CA GLU A 287 17.46 -23.98 -20.17
C GLU A 287 17.09 -23.69 -21.64
N LYS A 288 15.98 -24.27 -22.12
CA LYS A 288 15.47 -24.12 -23.47
C LYS A 288 14.43 -22.99 -23.61
N VAL A 289 14.11 -22.30 -22.52
CA VAL A 289 13.06 -21.28 -22.50
C VAL A 289 13.69 -19.93 -22.09
N LYS A 290 13.49 -18.92 -22.93
CA LYS A 290 13.74 -17.52 -22.53
C LYS A 290 12.40 -16.92 -22.12
N ALA A 291 12.38 -16.18 -21.02
CA ALA A 291 11.23 -15.34 -20.69
C ALA A 291 11.04 -14.32 -21.83
N GLU A 292 9.86 -14.31 -22.42
CA GLU A 292 9.50 -13.26 -23.38
C GLU A 292 8.81 -12.16 -22.58
N PRO A 293 9.31 -10.91 -22.66
CA PRO A 293 8.62 -9.79 -22.03
C PRO A 293 7.19 -9.70 -22.56
N GLU A 294 6.23 -9.48 -21.69
CA GLU A 294 4.87 -9.15 -22.10
C GLU A 294 4.95 -7.99 -23.11
N LYS A 295 4.23 -8.13 -24.26
CA LYS A 295 4.26 -7.11 -25.31
C LYS A 295 3.83 -5.76 -24.75
N ARG A 296 4.79 -4.93 -24.44
CA ARG A 296 4.58 -3.52 -24.12
C ARG A 296 4.35 -2.79 -25.42
N THR A 297 3.44 -1.84 -25.42
CA THR A 297 3.15 -0.99 -26.58
C THR A 297 4.45 -0.32 -27.01
N GLU A 298 4.85 -0.46 -28.28
CA GLU A 298 6.11 0.05 -28.87
C GLU A 298 6.21 1.59 -28.89
N ALA A 299 5.50 2.30 -28.03
CA ALA A 299 5.48 3.76 -27.98
C ALA A 299 6.83 4.41 -27.58
N ALA A 300 7.77 3.64 -27.02
CA ALA A 300 9.06 4.14 -26.56
C ALA A 300 10.23 3.92 -27.54
N LYS A 301 9.98 3.67 -28.83
CA LYS A 301 11.07 3.59 -29.82
C LYS A 301 11.58 4.97 -30.17
N SER A 302 12.73 5.32 -29.52
CA SER A 302 13.82 6.12 -30.09
C SER A 302 13.39 7.29 -31.01
N ASN A 303 12.79 8.32 -30.42
CA ASN A 303 12.85 9.61 -31.07
C ASN A 303 13.91 10.46 -30.33
N LYS A 304 14.84 11.06 -31.08
CA LYS A 304 15.79 12.10 -30.63
C LYS A 304 15.06 13.42 -30.28
N GLU A 305 13.84 13.30 -29.75
CA GLU A 305 13.05 14.45 -29.31
C GLU A 305 13.56 14.92 -27.95
N LYS A 306 13.42 16.22 -27.72
CA LYS A 306 13.76 16.81 -26.42
C LYS A 306 12.87 16.21 -25.33
N PRO A 307 13.44 15.86 -24.16
CA PRO A 307 12.64 15.35 -23.03
C PRO A 307 11.57 16.37 -22.64
N ALA A 308 10.41 15.88 -22.22
CA ALA A 308 9.30 16.71 -21.74
C ALA A 308 9.68 17.47 -20.45
N LEU A 309 10.46 16.81 -19.58
CA LEU A 309 10.93 17.35 -18.32
C LEU A 309 12.37 16.88 -18.06
N GLU A 310 13.24 17.80 -17.65
CA GLU A 310 14.65 17.52 -17.40
C GLU A 310 15.13 18.25 -16.14
N GLY A 311 15.76 17.54 -15.22
CA GLY A 311 16.53 18.08 -14.10
C GLY A 311 18.02 17.89 -14.37
N LYS A 312 18.82 18.97 -14.36
CA LYS A 312 20.27 18.93 -14.56
C LYS A 312 21.03 19.41 -13.35
N GLU A 313 21.94 18.58 -12.85
CA GLU A 313 22.83 18.90 -11.74
C GLU A 313 22.09 19.49 -10.53
N LEU A 314 20.94 18.90 -10.15
CA LEU A 314 20.10 19.44 -9.09
C LEU A 314 20.73 19.19 -7.71
N TRP A 315 20.98 20.28 -6.99
CA TRP A 315 21.41 20.27 -5.60
C TRP A 315 20.39 20.98 -4.74
N PHE A 316 20.00 20.34 -3.63
CA PHE A 316 19.00 20.90 -2.72
C PHE A 316 19.21 20.47 -1.28
N ARG A 317 18.99 21.41 -0.36
CA ARG A 317 18.88 21.22 1.09
C ARG A 317 17.75 22.10 1.63
N TYR A 318 17.15 21.71 2.72
CA TYR A 318 16.09 22.52 3.35
C TYR A 318 16.66 23.70 4.14
N ASP A 319 17.75 23.47 4.86
CA ASP A 319 18.43 24.46 5.70
C ASP A 319 19.87 24.66 5.21
N GLU A 320 20.40 25.87 5.33
CA GLU A 320 21.76 26.20 4.87
C GLU A 320 22.86 25.32 5.50
N LYS A 321 22.66 24.91 6.76
CA LYS A 321 23.57 24.02 7.50
C LYS A 321 23.13 22.55 7.47
N GLY A 322 22.00 22.23 6.81
CA GLY A 322 21.44 20.90 6.73
C GLY A 322 22.17 19.99 5.74
N LYS A 323 21.84 18.70 5.81
CA LYS A 323 22.34 17.71 4.82
C LYS A 323 21.76 18.00 3.45
N ASP A 324 22.58 17.81 2.40
CA ASP A 324 22.10 17.83 1.02
C ASP A 324 21.16 16.65 0.77
N ILE A 325 19.93 16.96 0.38
CA ILE A 325 18.90 15.98 0.03
C ILE A 325 19.07 15.52 -1.42
N LEU A 326 19.39 16.46 -2.33
CA LEU A 326 19.77 16.15 -3.71
C LEU A 326 21.22 16.59 -3.93
N ARG A 327 21.99 15.75 -4.63
CA ARG A 327 23.44 15.88 -4.77
C ARG A 327 23.90 15.77 -6.21
N GLY A 328 23.62 16.78 -7.03
CA GLY A 328 23.97 16.78 -8.45
C GLY A 328 23.11 15.79 -9.24
N LEU A 329 21.82 15.71 -8.91
CA LEU A 329 20.89 14.79 -9.53
C LEU A 329 20.60 15.19 -10.97
N ASN A 330 20.67 14.20 -11.87
CA ASN A 330 20.26 14.30 -13.25
C ASN A 330 19.11 13.33 -13.50
N LEU A 331 18.02 13.78 -14.13
CA LEU A 331 16.88 12.97 -14.51
C LEU A 331 16.24 13.55 -15.76
N SER A 332 15.82 12.68 -16.69
CA SER A 332 15.06 13.07 -17.87
C SER A 332 13.80 12.24 -18.02
N VAL A 333 12.66 12.87 -18.31
CA VAL A 333 11.39 12.21 -18.58
C VAL A 333 11.04 12.46 -20.04
N GLN A 334 10.87 11.38 -20.82
CA GLN A 334 10.55 11.46 -22.24
C GLN A 334 9.07 11.74 -22.44
N ARG A 335 8.69 12.20 -23.64
CA ARG A 335 7.29 12.49 -23.94
C ARG A 335 6.48 11.19 -24.02
N GLY A 336 5.32 11.15 -23.35
CA GLY A 336 4.38 10.03 -23.38
C GLY A 336 4.89 8.76 -22.66
N GLU A 337 5.94 8.87 -21.79
CA GLU A 337 6.39 7.75 -20.98
C GLU A 337 5.85 7.81 -19.55
N LEU A 338 5.75 6.65 -18.93
CA LEU A 338 5.61 6.48 -17.48
C LEU A 338 6.98 6.08 -16.90
N LEU A 339 7.68 7.04 -16.31
CA LEU A 339 8.93 6.79 -15.58
C LEU A 339 8.62 6.54 -14.10
N ALA A 340 8.98 5.37 -13.57
CA ALA A 340 8.88 5.04 -12.15
C ALA A 340 10.17 5.41 -11.41
N LEU A 341 10.08 6.27 -10.41
CA LEU A 341 11.17 6.64 -9.52
C LEU A 341 11.07 5.86 -8.21
N LEU A 342 11.99 4.95 -8.01
CA LEU A 342 12.10 4.06 -6.86
C LEU A 342 13.17 4.57 -5.87
N GLY A 343 13.15 4.09 -4.63
CA GLY A 343 14.15 4.43 -3.62
C GLY A 343 13.58 4.37 -2.20
N GLY A 344 14.43 4.31 -1.18
CA GLY A 344 14.04 4.27 0.23
C GLY A 344 13.36 5.55 0.73
N ASN A 345 12.73 5.48 1.91
CA ASN A 345 12.21 6.67 2.57
C ASN A 345 13.34 7.63 2.93
N GLY A 346 13.08 8.94 2.79
CA GLY A 346 14.11 9.96 3.01
C GLY A 346 15.14 10.13 1.88
N ALA A 347 15.09 9.31 0.81
CA ALA A 347 16.02 9.44 -0.32
C ALA A 347 15.88 10.76 -1.12
N GLY A 348 14.77 11.52 -0.91
CA GLY A 348 14.54 12.80 -1.56
C GLY A 348 13.51 12.77 -2.71
N LYS A 349 12.75 11.68 -2.88
CA LYS A 349 11.78 11.50 -3.98
C LYS A 349 10.72 12.61 -4.04
N SER A 350 9.95 12.83 -2.98
CA SER A 350 8.94 13.90 -2.92
C SER A 350 9.56 15.30 -2.98
N THR A 351 10.79 15.45 -2.47
CA THR A 351 11.57 16.70 -2.61
C THR A 351 11.89 16.97 -4.09
N LEU A 352 12.31 15.94 -4.82
CA LEU A 352 12.56 16.04 -6.26
C LEU A 352 11.29 16.44 -7.02
N LEU A 353 10.14 15.82 -6.74
CA LEU A 353 8.86 16.21 -7.37
C LEU A 353 8.53 17.68 -7.10
N ARG A 354 8.69 18.16 -5.86
CA ARG A 354 8.45 19.57 -5.49
C ARG A 354 9.39 20.54 -6.22
N ILE A 355 10.63 20.13 -6.51
CA ILE A 355 11.58 20.92 -7.28
C ILE A 355 11.20 20.92 -8.76
N LEU A 356 10.85 19.76 -9.33
CA LEU A 356 10.47 19.63 -10.73
C LEU A 356 9.19 20.41 -11.04
N CYS A 357 8.24 20.47 -10.11
CA CYS A 357 7.02 21.26 -10.28
C CYS A 357 7.19 22.76 -9.91
N GLY A 358 8.38 23.16 -9.46
CA GLY A 358 8.70 24.56 -9.17
C GLY A 358 8.27 25.06 -7.78
N LEU A 359 7.75 24.19 -6.91
CA LEU A 359 7.39 24.54 -5.51
C LEU A 359 8.62 24.80 -4.64
N LYS A 360 9.76 24.23 -5.00
CA LYS A 360 11.06 24.46 -4.36
C LYS A 360 12.11 24.78 -5.42
N LYS A 361 13.06 25.65 -5.08
CA LYS A 361 14.17 26.01 -6.00
C LYS A 361 15.44 25.30 -5.55
N PRO A 362 16.16 24.60 -6.45
CA PRO A 362 17.47 24.06 -6.14
C PRO A 362 18.47 25.22 -5.95
N PHE A 363 19.44 25.08 -5.05
CA PHE A 363 20.47 26.11 -4.90
C PHE A 363 21.53 26.03 -5.99
N ARG A 364 21.64 24.87 -6.69
CA ARG A 364 22.46 24.68 -7.87
C ARG A 364 21.76 23.72 -8.84
N GLY A 365 21.97 23.90 -10.13
CA GLY A 365 21.34 23.14 -11.20
C GLY A 365 20.13 23.86 -11.80
N LYS A 366 19.45 23.21 -12.73
CA LYS A 366 18.32 23.79 -13.47
C LYS A 366 17.28 22.71 -13.79
N VAL A 367 16.02 23.08 -13.66
CA VAL A 367 14.89 22.31 -14.22
C VAL A 367 14.53 22.92 -15.57
N LYS A 368 14.40 22.08 -16.59
CA LYS A 368 13.90 22.45 -17.91
C LYS A 368 12.63 21.67 -18.18
N LYS A 369 11.61 22.36 -18.56
CA LYS A 369 10.33 21.80 -19.00
C LYS A 369 10.05 22.33 -20.41
N ASP A 370 9.41 21.53 -21.23
CA ASP A 370 8.90 22.03 -22.50
C ASP A 370 7.90 23.17 -22.22
N LYS A 371 8.08 24.29 -22.92
CA LYS A 371 7.32 25.53 -22.68
C LYS A 371 5.83 25.38 -23.01
N GLU A 372 5.51 24.50 -23.95
CA GLU A 372 4.13 24.26 -24.40
C GLU A 372 3.37 23.30 -23.48
N MET A 373 4.08 22.48 -22.70
CA MET A 373 3.51 21.47 -21.82
C MET A 373 3.17 22.05 -20.44
N ARG A 374 2.03 21.65 -19.90
CA ARG A 374 1.59 21.96 -18.54
C ARG A 374 1.93 20.82 -17.61
N LEU A 375 2.42 21.17 -16.45
CA LEU A 375 2.79 20.22 -15.41
C LEU A 375 1.85 20.36 -14.23
N ALA A 376 1.34 19.22 -13.77
CA ALA A 376 0.56 19.13 -12.54
C ALA A 376 1.13 18.03 -11.63
N MET A 377 0.92 18.17 -10.33
CA MET A 377 1.41 17.23 -9.32
C MET A 377 0.26 16.67 -8.49
N LEU A 378 0.18 15.34 -8.40
CA LEU A 378 -0.61 14.62 -7.43
C LEU A 378 0.21 14.44 -6.16
N PRO A 379 -0.16 15.09 -5.03
CA PRO A 379 0.56 14.93 -3.77
C PRO A 379 0.26 13.56 -3.14
N GLN A 380 1.09 13.15 -2.19
CA GLN A 380 0.94 11.90 -1.44
C GLN A 380 -0.41 11.79 -0.70
N SER A 381 -1.00 12.93 -0.28
CA SER A 381 -2.35 13.01 0.27
C SER A 381 -3.26 13.71 -0.76
N PRO A 382 -4.03 12.97 -1.54
CA PRO A 382 -4.91 13.53 -2.57
C PRO A 382 -5.97 14.50 -2.03
N GLN A 383 -6.38 14.33 -0.75
CA GLN A 383 -7.34 15.22 -0.07
C GLN A 383 -6.94 16.69 -0.15
N ALA A 384 -5.63 16.98 -0.14
CA ALA A 384 -5.11 18.35 -0.21
C ALA A 384 -5.47 19.08 -1.52
N LEU A 385 -5.96 18.38 -2.53
CA LEU A 385 -6.40 18.98 -3.79
C LEU A 385 -7.86 19.42 -3.77
N PHE A 386 -8.66 18.95 -2.83
CA PHE A 386 -10.10 19.20 -2.79
C PHE A 386 -10.42 20.37 -1.84
N VAL A 387 -11.32 21.22 -2.28
CA VAL A 387 -11.66 22.48 -1.61
C VAL A 387 -13.16 22.61 -1.39
N TYR A 388 -13.98 21.93 -2.19
CA TYR A 388 -15.42 22.02 -2.18
C TYR A 388 -16.08 20.84 -1.44
N ASP A 389 -17.36 20.97 -1.15
CA ASP A 389 -18.14 19.97 -0.41
C ASP A 389 -18.59 18.79 -1.31
N SER A 390 -18.40 18.89 -2.62
CA SER A 390 -18.70 17.79 -3.55
C SER A 390 -17.60 17.59 -4.60
N VAL A 391 -17.43 16.33 -5.03
CA VAL A 391 -16.53 15.97 -6.14
C VAL A 391 -16.90 16.74 -7.40
N TRP A 392 -18.18 16.92 -7.65
CA TRP A 392 -18.68 17.66 -8.81
C TRP A 392 -18.19 19.10 -8.85
N GLU A 393 -18.28 19.83 -7.74
CA GLU A 393 -17.86 21.23 -7.66
C GLU A 393 -16.36 21.37 -7.88
N ASP A 394 -15.54 20.47 -7.33
CA ASP A 394 -14.10 20.44 -7.54
C ASP A 394 -13.73 20.16 -8.99
N LEU A 395 -14.37 19.18 -9.64
CA LEU A 395 -14.13 18.89 -11.05
C LEU A 395 -14.61 20.02 -11.96
N LEU A 396 -15.76 20.60 -11.69
CA LEU A 396 -16.30 21.72 -12.46
C LEU A 396 -15.41 22.96 -12.36
N ASP A 397 -14.90 23.27 -11.18
CA ASP A 397 -13.95 24.38 -10.98
C ASP A 397 -12.67 24.14 -11.76
N ALA A 398 -12.08 22.94 -11.70
CA ALA A 398 -10.91 22.57 -12.48
C ALA A 398 -11.17 22.68 -14.00
N ALA A 399 -12.34 22.26 -14.47
CA ALA A 399 -12.72 22.37 -15.88
C ALA A 399 -12.85 23.83 -16.36
N LYS A 400 -13.34 24.74 -15.49
CA LYS A 400 -13.42 26.18 -15.79
C LYS A 400 -12.03 26.84 -15.86
N GLN A 401 -11.05 26.33 -15.13
CA GLN A 401 -9.67 26.84 -15.11
C GLN A 401 -8.84 26.29 -16.28
N GLY A 402 -9.21 25.16 -16.85
CA GLY A 402 -8.58 24.58 -18.04
C GLY A 402 -8.87 25.38 -19.32
N ARG A 403 -7.94 25.38 -20.29
CA ARG A 403 -8.12 26.07 -21.59
C ARG A 403 -8.84 25.23 -22.65
N GLY A 404 -9.36 24.06 -22.30
CA GLY A 404 -10.27 23.28 -23.13
C GLY A 404 -9.71 22.61 -24.40
N ALA A 405 -8.40 22.50 -24.55
CA ALA A 405 -7.78 22.17 -25.85
C ALA A 405 -7.69 20.67 -26.20
N ARG A 406 -7.78 19.76 -25.24
CA ARG A 406 -7.50 18.33 -25.48
C ARG A 406 -8.72 17.42 -25.61
N PHE A 407 -9.82 17.74 -24.98
CA PHE A 407 -10.93 16.80 -24.83
C PHE A 407 -12.22 17.19 -25.54
N VAL A 408 -12.36 18.46 -25.93
CA VAL A 408 -13.53 18.95 -26.70
C VAL A 408 -13.06 20.05 -27.65
N ASP A 409 -13.50 20.03 -28.92
CA ASP A 409 -13.21 21.07 -29.90
C ASP A 409 -13.63 22.46 -29.39
N LYS A 410 -12.65 23.33 -29.28
CA LYS A 410 -12.65 24.78 -29.06
C LYS A 410 -14.00 25.43 -28.70
N VAL A 411 -14.35 25.44 -27.43
CA VAL A 411 -15.35 26.39 -26.93
C VAL A 411 -14.79 27.09 -25.69
N GLN A 412 -14.25 28.27 -25.89
CA GLN A 412 -13.89 29.19 -24.81
C GLN A 412 -15.17 29.74 -24.16
N GLY A 413 -15.27 29.62 -22.83
CA GLY A 413 -16.11 30.52 -22.02
C GLY A 413 -17.53 30.08 -21.72
N ASN A 414 -17.97 28.85 -22.02
CA ASN A 414 -19.33 28.42 -21.67
C ASN A 414 -19.29 27.47 -20.44
N ALA A 415 -20.05 27.81 -19.40
CA ALA A 415 -20.22 26.99 -18.21
C ALA A 415 -20.75 25.57 -18.54
N GLU A 416 -21.49 25.44 -19.60
CA GLU A 416 -22.06 24.20 -20.11
C GLU A 416 -20.97 23.27 -20.68
N ALA A 417 -20.02 23.82 -21.44
CA ALA A 417 -18.86 23.07 -21.97
C ALA A 417 -17.93 22.59 -20.84
N ALA A 418 -17.71 23.41 -19.80
CA ALA A 418 -16.95 22.99 -18.64
C ALA A 418 -17.64 21.83 -17.87
N ALA A 419 -18.97 21.89 -17.75
CA ALA A 419 -19.76 20.85 -17.12
C ALA A 419 -19.73 19.55 -17.94
N GLU A 420 -19.76 19.63 -19.27
CA GLU A 420 -19.66 18.46 -20.15
C GLU A 420 -18.29 17.79 -20.05
N ARG A 421 -17.20 18.56 -20.10
CA ARG A 421 -15.85 18.04 -19.84
C ARG A 421 -15.71 17.37 -18.47
N ALA A 422 -16.26 17.99 -17.43
CA ALA A 422 -16.22 17.40 -16.08
C ALA A 422 -16.93 16.04 -16.05
N ARG A 423 -18.11 15.91 -16.74
CA ARG A 423 -18.82 14.63 -16.83
C ARG A 423 -18.06 13.59 -17.64
N GLU A 424 -17.48 13.97 -18.78
CA GLU A 424 -16.65 13.06 -19.60
C GLU A 424 -15.46 12.51 -18.83
N VAL A 425 -14.71 13.37 -18.13
CA VAL A 425 -13.58 12.94 -17.30
C VAL A 425 -14.06 12.08 -16.13
N ALA A 426 -15.17 12.43 -15.49
CA ALA A 426 -15.75 11.62 -14.43
C ALA A 426 -16.17 10.23 -14.93
N ALA A 427 -16.79 10.14 -16.11
CA ALA A 427 -17.16 8.87 -16.74
C ALA A 427 -15.92 8.04 -17.11
N LYS A 428 -14.88 8.67 -17.68
CA LYS A 428 -13.61 8.01 -18.01
C LYS A 428 -12.91 7.41 -16.79
N LEU A 429 -13.09 8.04 -15.62
CA LEU A 429 -12.49 7.64 -14.34
C LEU A 429 -13.46 6.86 -13.44
N GLU A 430 -14.63 6.47 -13.96
CA GLU A 430 -15.64 5.68 -13.23
C GLU A 430 -16.10 6.35 -11.91
N LEU A 431 -16.40 7.65 -11.96
CA LEU A 431 -16.79 8.47 -10.82
C LEU A 431 -18.21 9.02 -10.93
N THR A 432 -18.97 8.60 -11.93
CA THR A 432 -20.28 9.20 -12.26
C THR A 432 -21.28 9.13 -11.10
N ASP A 433 -21.26 8.04 -10.35
CA ASP A 433 -22.11 7.79 -9.16
C ASP A 433 -21.61 8.48 -7.88
N LYS A 434 -20.41 9.07 -7.92
CA LYS A 434 -19.75 9.72 -6.78
C LYS A 434 -19.70 11.25 -6.87
N LEU A 435 -20.24 11.82 -7.92
CA LEU A 435 -20.14 13.26 -8.17
C LEU A 435 -20.77 14.12 -7.06
N THR A 436 -21.82 13.63 -6.41
CA THR A 436 -22.52 14.33 -5.31
C THR A 436 -21.91 14.04 -3.94
N SER A 437 -20.97 13.09 -3.85
CA SER A 437 -20.34 12.72 -2.58
C SER A 437 -19.34 13.79 -2.13
N HIS A 438 -19.18 13.93 -0.82
CA HIS A 438 -18.10 14.74 -0.26
C HIS A 438 -16.75 14.04 -0.54
N PRO A 439 -15.69 14.77 -0.94
CA PRO A 439 -14.39 14.14 -1.26
C PRO A 439 -13.80 13.27 -0.14
N PHE A 440 -14.05 13.61 1.12
CA PHE A 440 -13.56 12.85 2.28
C PHE A 440 -14.36 11.58 2.58
N ASP A 441 -15.52 11.39 1.95
CA ASP A 441 -16.33 10.18 2.06
C ASP A 441 -15.98 9.14 0.98
N LEU A 442 -15.08 9.50 0.04
CA LEU A 442 -14.62 8.61 -1.00
C LEU A 442 -13.66 7.54 -0.43
N SER A 443 -13.74 6.34 -0.98
CA SER A 443 -12.68 5.34 -0.77
C SER A 443 -11.34 5.84 -1.33
N GLY A 444 -10.22 5.27 -0.85
CA GLY A 444 -8.89 5.68 -1.29
C GLY A 444 -8.72 5.65 -2.81
N GLY A 445 -9.26 4.63 -3.49
CA GLY A 445 -9.21 4.51 -4.95
C GLY A 445 -10.07 5.54 -5.68
N GLU A 446 -11.28 5.80 -5.19
CA GLU A 446 -12.18 6.84 -5.74
C GLU A 446 -11.57 8.23 -5.58
N LEU A 447 -11.01 8.52 -4.42
CA LEU A 447 -10.32 9.78 -4.14
C LEU A 447 -9.11 9.99 -5.06
N GLN A 448 -8.33 8.94 -5.29
CA GLN A 448 -7.17 8.96 -6.17
C GLN A 448 -7.59 9.25 -7.62
N ARG A 449 -8.65 8.57 -8.10
CA ARG A 449 -9.21 8.80 -9.45
C ARG A 449 -9.77 10.22 -9.58
N ALA A 450 -10.49 10.71 -8.57
CA ALA A 450 -11.02 12.07 -8.57
C ALA A 450 -9.91 13.12 -8.61
N ALA A 451 -8.83 12.92 -7.86
CA ALA A 451 -7.67 13.79 -7.88
C ALA A 451 -6.97 13.82 -9.25
N ILE A 452 -6.77 12.66 -9.89
CA ILE A 452 -6.26 12.57 -11.27
C ILE A 452 -7.20 13.30 -12.23
N GLY A 453 -8.51 13.11 -12.12
CA GLY A 453 -9.52 13.81 -12.92
C GLY A 453 -9.41 15.33 -12.83
N LYS A 454 -9.25 15.84 -11.62
CA LYS A 454 -9.03 17.28 -11.38
C LYS A 454 -7.78 17.81 -12.10
N LEU A 455 -6.67 17.05 -12.08
CA LEU A 455 -5.43 17.43 -12.77
C LEU A 455 -5.57 17.38 -14.30
N LEU A 456 -6.30 16.39 -14.83
CA LEU A 456 -6.57 16.28 -16.26
C LEU A 456 -7.44 17.43 -16.76
N LEU A 457 -8.43 17.84 -15.99
CA LEU A 457 -9.31 19.00 -16.32
C LEU A 457 -8.56 20.32 -16.35
N GLN A 458 -7.39 20.41 -15.70
CA GLN A 458 -6.47 21.53 -15.78
C GLN A 458 -5.55 21.47 -17.02
N ASP A 459 -5.80 20.57 -17.97
CA ASP A 459 -5.02 20.33 -19.20
C ASP A 459 -3.55 19.99 -18.90
N ALA A 460 -3.29 19.14 -17.93
CA ALA A 460 -1.93 18.70 -17.62
C ALA A 460 -1.40 17.76 -18.70
N ASP A 461 -0.23 18.09 -19.24
CA ASP A 461 0.54 17.30 -20.21
C ASP A 461 1.58 16.42 -19.52
N ILE A 462 2.04 16.86 -18.34
CA ILE A 462 3.00 16.17 -17.49
C ILE A 462 2.38 16.00 -16.12
N LEU A 463 2.26 14.76 -15.67
CA LEU A 463 1.80 14.41 -14.33
C LEU A 463 2.96 13.93 -13.46
N LEU A 464 3.16 14.59 -12.33
CA LEU A 464 4.04 14.12 -11.27
C LEU A 464 3.18 13.44 -10.21
N LEU A 465 3.37 12.14 -9.99
CA LEU A 465 2.55 11.32 -9.11
C LEU A 465 3.37 10.91 -7.88
N ASP A 466 2.97 11.35 -6.68
CA ASP A 466 3.66 11.01 -5.42
C ASP A 466 2.91 9.88 -4.71
N GLU A 467 3.43 8.65 -4.80
CA GLU A 467 2.88 7.43 -4.20
C GLU A 467 1.41 7.13 -4.57
N PRO A 468 1.02 7.12 -5.86
CA PRO A 468 -0.38 6.99 -6.26
C PRO A 468 -1.01 5.63 -5.95
N THR A 469 -0.21 4.60 -5.67
CA THR A 469 -0.68 3.24 -5.31
C THR A 469 -0.83 3.01 -3.82
N LYS A 470 -0.50 4.02 -2.99
CA LYS A 470 -0.49 3.90 -1.54
C LYS A 470 -1.91 3.74 -0.99
N GLY A 471 -2.11 2.74 -0.12
CA GLY A 471 -3.42 2.46 0.49
C GLY A 471 -4.45 1.83 -0.45
N LEU A 472 -4.05 1.45 -1.68
CA LEU A 472 -4.91 0.73 -2.61
C LEU A 472 -4.71 -0.78 -2.48
N ASP A 473 -5.82 -1.52 -2.52
CA ASP A 473 -5.77 -2.97 -2.69
C ASP A 473 -5.31 -3.37 -4.11
N ALA A 474 -5.03 -4.64 -4.31
CA ALA A 474 -4.46 -5.12 -5.57
C ALA A 474 -5.38 -4.88 -6.80
N TYR A 475 -6.69 -4.95 -6.59
CA TYR A 475 -7.67 -4.70 -7.64
C TYR A 475 -7.70 -3.20 -8.04
N LEU A 476 -7.76 -2.30 -7.05
CA LEU A 476 -7.74 -0.86 -7.29
C LEU A 476 -6.42 -0.41 -7.94
N LYS A 477 -5.29 -1.06 -7.62
CA LYS A 477 -4.02 -0.83 -8.32
C LYS A 477 -4.08 -1.20 -9.79
N GLN A 478 -4.73 -2.32 -10.11
CA GLN A 478 -4.91 -2.75 -11.50
C GLN A 478 -5.81 -1.78 -12.28
N GLU A 479 -6.91 -1.30 -11.68
CA GLU A 479 -7.77 -0.26 -12.28
C GLU A 479 -6.96 1.03 -12.54
N LEU A 480 -6.22 1.49 -11.53
CA LEU A 480 -5.36 2.68 -11.67
C LEU A 480 -4.33 2.49 -12.80
N ALA A 481 -3.70 1.33 -12.88
CA ALA A 481 -2.75 1.02 -13.96
C ALA A 481 -3.40 1.11 -15.35
N GLY A 482 -4.61 0.59 -15.50
CA GLY A 482 -5.38 0.71 -16.74
C GLY A 482 -5.67 2.15 -17.13
N ILE A 483 -5.95 3.02 -16.15
CA ILE A 483 -6.13 4.46 -16.36
C ILE A 483 -4.82 5.11 -16.78
N LEU A 484 -3.73 4.89 -16.03
CA LEU A 484 -2.42 5.50 -16.34
C LEU A 484 -1.93 5.06 -17.72
N LYS A 485 -2.13 3.80 -18.10
CA LYS A 485 -1.77 3.28 -19.42
C LYS A 485 -2.55 4.00 -20.55
N LYS A 486 -3.86 4.17 -20.41
CA LYS A 486 -4.67 4.93 -21.38
C LYS A 486 -4.18 6.37 -21.52
N LEU A 487 -3.79 7.00 -20.41
CA LEU A 487 -3.26 8.36 -20.41
C LEU A 487 -1.90 8.47 -21.11
N THR A 488 -1.00 7.48 -20.95
CA THR A 488 0.26 7.45 -21.72
C THR A 488 0.03 7.24 -23.21
N GLU A 489 -0.91 6.35 -23.58
CA GLU A 489 -1.31 6.15 -24.98
C GLU A 489 -1.91 7.42 -25.60
N GLU A 490 -2.55 8.28 -24.83
CA GLU A 490 -3.01 9.62 -25.22
C GLU A 490 -1.89 10.68 -25.24
N GLY A 491 -0.65 10.31 -24.92
CA GLY A 491 0.54 11.15 -24.95
C GLY A 491 0.81 11.96 -23.68
N ILE A 492 0.13 11.64 -22.56
CA ILE A 492 0.45 12.25 -21.26
C ILE A 492 1.75 11.66 -20.74
N THR A 493 2.66 12.52 -20.32
CA THR A 493 3.95 12.15 -19.74
C THR A 493 3.82 12.01 -18.23
N MET A 494 4.38 10.96 -17.63
CA MET A 494 4.24 10.74 -16.20
C MET A 494 5.58 10.41 -15.52
N LEU A 495 5.82 11.06 -14.38
CA LEU A 495 6.84 10.66 -13.42
C LEU A 495 6.16 10.22 -12.15
N MET A 496 6.24 8.93 -11.83
CA MET A 496 5.62 8.32 -10.67
C MET A 496 6.68 7.96 -9.63
N VAL A 497 6.58 8.53 -8.44
CA VAL A 497 7.30 8.07 -7.26
C VAL A 497 6.51 6.93 -6.64
N THR A 498 7.14 5.78 -6.41
CA THR A 498 6.48 4.63 -5.77
C THR A 498 7.46 3.72 -5.05
N HIS A 499 6.94 2.99 -4.08
CA HIS A 499 7.60 1.86 -3.42
C HIS A 499 7.07 0.50 -3.92
N ASP A 500 6.07 0.50 -4.77
CA ASP A 500 5.43 -0.69 -5.31
C ASP A 500 6.25 -1.24 -6.50
N LEU A 501 7.14 -2.20 -6.20
CA LEU A 501 8.02 -2.81 -7.20
C LEU A 501 7.24 -3.61 -8.23
N GLU A 502 6.20 -4.34 -7.80
CA GLU A 502 5.36 -5.14 -8.69
C GLU A 502 4.60 -4.24 -9.69
N PHE A 503 4.08 -3.10 -9.20
CA PHE A 503 3.42 -2.12 -10.04
C PHE A 503 4.40 -1.49 -11.05
N ALA A 504 5.57 -1.07 -10.58
CA ALA A 504 6.59 -0.48 -11.45
C ALA A 504 7.08 -1.48 -12.51
N ALA A 505 7.32 -2.74 -12.12
CA ALA A 505 7.74 -3.80 -13.02
C ALA A 505 6.70 -4.10 -14.11
N SER A 506 5.41 -4.03 -13.76
CA SER A 506 4.32 -4.38 -14.68
C SER A 506 3.94 -3.25 -15.62
N TYR A 507 4.03 -1.98 -15.18
CA TYR A 507 3.39 -0.87 -15.88
C TYR A 507 4.29 0.30 -16.26
N ALA A 508 5.50 0.45 -15.68
CA ALA A 508 6.40 1.53 -16.06
C ALA A 508 7.12 1.23 -17.40
N ASP A 509 7.40 2.26 -18.17
CA ASP A 509 8.24 2.18 -19.38
C ASP A 509 9.72 2.19 -19.03
N ARG A 510 10.10 2.97 -18.00
CA ARG A 510 11.44 3.04 -17.43
C ARG A 510 11.37 3.11 -15.90
N CYS A 511 12.40 2.59 -15.26
CA CYS A 511 12.60 2.65 -13.82
C CYS A 511 13.89 3.36 -13.48
N ALA A 512 13.87 4.23 -12.46
CA ALA A 512 15.05 4.89 -11.93
C ALA A 512 15.16 4.68 -10.42
N LEU A 513 16.37 4.44 -9.92
CA LEU A 513 16.65 4.29 -8.50
C LEU A 513 17.29 5.54 -7.93
N LEU A 514 16.62 6.19 -7.00
CA LEU A 514 17.14 7.31 -6.22
C LEU A 514 17.77 6.81 -4.92
N PHE A 515 19.06 7.00 -4.79
CA PHE A 515 19.82 6.67 -3.60
C PHE A 515 20.80 7.79 -3.24
N ASP A 516 20.86 8.17 -1.98
CA ASP A 516 21.72 9.23 -1.43
C ASP A 516 21.70 10.54 -2.27
N GLY A 517 20.50 10.93 -2.69
CA GLY A 517 20.28 12.18 -3.47
C GLY A 517 20.72 12.13 -4.93
N ARG A 518 21.00 10.95 -5.49
CA ARG A 518 21.44 10.74 -6.89
C ARG A 518 20.64 9.64 -7.55
N ILE A 519 20.50 9.70 -8.87
CA ILE A 519 20.03 8.55 -9.65
C ILE A 519 21.22 7.62 -9.85
N THR A 520 21.08 6.38 -9.36
CA THR A 520 22.14 5.35 -9.40
C THR A 520 21.93 4.32 -10.51
N SER A 521 20.69 4.12 -10.93
CA SER A 521 20.31 3.24 -12.05
C SER A 521 19.10 3.84 -12.75
N GLU A 522 19.05 3.78 -14.09
CA GLU A 522 17.94 4.26 -14.92
C GLU A 522 17.87 3.39 -16.17
N GLU A 523 16.91 2.48 -16.21
CA GLU A 523 16.85 1.40 -17.22
C GLU A 523 15.39 1.03 -17.54
N GLU A 524 15.19 0.25 -18.61
CA GLU A 524 13.93 -0.43 -18.86
C GLU A 524 13.63 -1.45 -17.74
N PRO A 525 12.37 -1.73 -17.39
CA PRO A 525 12.03 -2.55 -16.23
C PRO A 525 12.73 -3.91 -16.21
N HIS A 526 12.81 -4.64 -17.34
CA HIS A 526 13.49 -5.94 -17.36
C HIS A 526 14.97 -5.83 -16.98
N ALA A 527 15.70 -4.86 -17.55
CA ALA A 527 17.10 -4.62 -17.23
C ALA A 527 17.25 -4.19 -15.76
N PHE A 528 16.37 -3.27 -15.31
CA PHE A 528 16.39 -2.77 -13.94
C PHE A 528 16.17 -3.88 -12.90
N PHE A 529 15.08 -4.66 -13.01
CA PHE A 529 14.71 -5.66 -12.01
C PHE A 529 15.57 -6.93 -12.06
N THR A 530 16.15 -7.28 -13.20
CA THR A 530 17.11 -8.39 -13.31
C THR A 530 18.50 -8.00 -12.87
N GLY A 531 18.89 -6.73 -13.01
CA GLY A 531 20.17 -6.18 -12.56
C GLY A 531 20.24 -5.93 -11.05
N ASN A 532 19.09 -5.85 -10.35
CA ASN A 532 19.00 -5.55 -8.93
C ASN A 532 18.53 -6.77 -8.14
N ARG A 533 19.27 -7.16 -7.09
CA ARG A 533 18.90 -8.32 -6.27
C ARG A 533 17.92 -7.98 -5.13
N PHE A 534 17.95 -6.76 -4.60
CA PHE A 534 17.11 -6.33 -3.48
C PHE A 534 15.94 -5.45 -3.94
N TYR A 535 16.11 -4.70 -5.02
CA TYR A 535 15.06 -3.95 -5.67
C TYR A 535 14.54 -4.76 -6.86
N THR A 536 13.90 -5.90 -6.57
CA THR A 536 13.32 -6.78 -7.58
C THR A 536 11.96 -7.32 -7.11
N THR A 537 11.20 -7.90 -8.02
CA THR A 537 9.86 -8.43 -7.76
C THR A 537 9.91 -9.82 -7.12
N THR A 538 8.82 -10.21 -6.46
CA THR A 538 8.65 -11.57 -5.96
C THR A 538 8.74 -12.60 -7.08
N ALA A 539 8.12 -12.30 -8.23
CA ALA A 539 8.19 -13.15 -9.43
C ALA A 539 9.64 -13.32 -9.92
N GLY A 540 10.41 -12.21 -9.98
CA GLY A 540 11.83 -12.25 -10.34
C GLY A 540 12.67 -13.10 -9.39
N LEU A 541 12.41 -12.96 -8.07
CA LEU A 541 13.08 -13.81 -7.07
C LEU A 541 12.72 -15.29 -7.22
N ILE A 542 11.48 -15.63 -7.50
CA ILE A 542 11.05 -17.02 -7.73
C ILE A 542 11.72 -17.57 -8.99
N ALA A 543 11.77 -16.79 -10.06
CA ALA A 543 12.29 -17.16 -11.36
C ALA A 543 13.83 -17.27 -11.41
N GLU A 544 14.54 -16.67 -10.45
CA GLU A 544 16.01 -16.63 -10.43
C GLU A 544 16.62 -18.04 -10.53
N GLY A 545 17.46 -18.26 -11.55
CA GLY A 545 18.07 -19.55 -11.84
C GLY A 545 17.24 -20.51 -12.69
N TYR A 546 15.95 -20.22 -12.93
CA TYR A 546 15.06 -21.05 -13.75
C TYR A 546 14.61 -20.34 -15.04
N LEU A 547 14.11 -19.12 -14.93
CA LEU A 547 13.58 -18.32 -16.04
C LEU A 547 14.24 -16.94 -16.07
N PRO A 548 15.48 -16.83 -16.56
CA PRO A 548 16.20 -15.56 -16.58
C PRO A 548 15.42 -14.50 -17.36
N GLY A 549 15.24 -13.33 -16.76
CA GLY A 549 14.53 -12.21 -17.35
C GLY A 549 13.05 -12.10 -16.99
N ALA A 550 12.44 -13.10 -16.37
CA ALA A 550 11.07 -12.99 -15.87
C ALA A 550 11.00 -12.06 -14.64
N ILE A 551 10.15 -11.05 -14.68
CA ILE A 551 9.96 -10.08 -13.59
C ILE A 551 8.50 -9.96 -13.16
N THR A 552 7.55 -10.54 -13.88
CA THR A 552 6.12 -10.56 -13.54
C THR A 552 5.60 -11.97 -13.32
N CYS A 553 4.50 -12.11 -12.55
CA CYS A 553 3.85 -13.42 -12.37
C CYS A 553 3.43 -14.04 -13.70
N GLY A 554 2.90 -13.24 -14.63
CA GLY A 554 2.49 -13.70 -15.96
C GLY A 554 3.65 -14.28 -16.77
N GLU A 555 4.81 -13.64 -16.73
CA GLU A 555 6.03 -14.13 -17.42
C GLU A 555 6.52 -15.45 -16.83
N VAL A 556 6.47 -15.62 -15.51
CA VAL A 556 6.85 -16.89 -14.86
C VAL A 556 5.89 -18.00 -15.26
N ILE A 557 4.60 -17.73 -15.24
CA ILE A 557 3.56 -18.69 -15.65
C ILE A 557 3.76 -19.10 -17.11
N ALA A 558 3.87 -18.13 -18.02
CA ALA A 558 4.08 -18.40 -19.45
C ALA A 558 5.39 -19.16 -19.72
N GLY A 559 6.45 -18.85 -18.97
CA GLY A 559 7.73 -19.57 -19.06
C GLY A 559 7.61 -21.02 -18.62
N CYS A 560 6.91 -21.30 -17.52
CA CYS A 560 6.64 -22.66 -17.04
C CYS A 560 5.78 -23.46 -18.02
N GLU A 561 4.76 -22.85 -18.62
CA GLU A 561 3.92 -23.49 -19.67
C GLU A 561 4.74 -23.88 -20.89
N LYS A 562 5.59 -22.95 -21.39
CA LYS A 562 6.49 -23.25 -22.53
C LYS A 562 7.48 -24.36 -22.20
N ALA A 563 8.01 -24.38 -20.97
CA ALA A 563 8.91 -25.45 -20.52
C ALA A 563 8.18 -26.80 -20.42
N TYR A 564 6.96 -26.79 -19.90
CA TYR A 564 6.11 -27.99 -19.79
C TYR A 564 5.74 -28.57 -21.16
N ALA A 565 5.32 -27.72 -22.10
CA ALA A 565 5.04 -28.13 -23.46
C ALA A 565 6.24 -28.74 -24.21
N LYS A 566 7.48 -28.37 -23.80
CA LYS A 566 8.71 -28.97 -24.35
C LYS A 566 9.12 -30.29 -23.67
N LYS A 567 8.57 -30.57 -22.49
CA LYS A 567 8.81 -31.82 -21.74
C LYS A 567 7.87 -32.93 -22.23
N MET A 568 6.66 -32.59 -22.66
CA MET A 568 5.69 -33.50 -23.29
C MET A 568 6.04 -33.78 -24.76
#